data_901002108bc8e95fe1aab5c08b7ea58b
#
_entry.id   901002108bc8e95fe1aab5c08b7ea58b
#
_cell.length_a   1.000
_cell.length_b   1.000
_cell.length_c   1.000
_cell.angle_alpha   90.00
_cell.angle_beta   90.00
_cell.angle_gamma   90.00
#
_symmetry.space_group_name_H-M   'P 1'
#
loop_
_entity.id
_entity.type
_entity.pdbx_description
1 polymer ?
#
loop_
_entity_poly.entity_id
_entity_poly.type
_entity_poly.pdbx_seq_one_letter_code
_entity_poly.pdbx_strand_id
1 'polypeptide(L)'
;NTSGDWGMFHELGHNHQWMPSTLPGTTEATCNLYSVYLMEDLVGVELGQGHGALQNSSRISRRDTYFNGGSQISQWSVWTALETYLQVKEEFGWAPITFALSEYYSMSNPPSGSTEEFNQWTIRISNATGWNLAPFHAAWGFPLTPETFAALDHLPVWTDDPQRNGTFEYDMISQNLSSNNITSNSADLSWSVYDNGTNTNQSICWGLVDGGTNKATWANCSDHGISTVGNYSKAVNALSSGLTYHWRILGENSNGEVWSADHTFTTS
;
A
#
# COMPACT_ATOMS: atom_id res chain seq x y z
N ASN A 1 14.15 -28.49 -24.38
CA ASN A 1 12.73 -28.26 -24.60
C ASN A 1 12.52 -26.78 -24.99
N THR A 2 12.13 -26.55 -26.23
CA THR A 2 11.93 -25.17 -26.76
C THR A 2 10.65 -24.51 -26.25
N SER A 3 9.78 -25.26 -25.55
CA SER A 3 8.53 -24.76 -24.98
C SER A 3 8.64 -24.39 -23.50
N GLY A 4 9.83 -24.54 -22.91
CA GLY A 4 10.01 -24.38 -21.47
C GLY A 4 9.41 -25.54 -20.67
N ASP A 5 9.55 -25.50 -19.37
CA ASP A 5 8.91 -26.40 -18.43
C ASP A 5 8.57 -25.62 -17.13
N TRP A 6 7.30 -25.35 -16.95
CA TRP A 6 6.82 -24.56 -15.82
C TRP A 6 7.24 -25.15 -14.47
N GLY A 7 7.08 -26.48 -14.33
CA GLY A 7 7.39 -27.17 -13.06
C GLY A 7 8.89 -27.09 -12.74
N MET A 8 9.77 -27.30 -13.71
CA MET A 8 11.22 -27.14 -13.51
C MET A 8 11.59 -25.71 -13.13
N PHE A 9 10.99 -24.71 -13.76
CA PHE A 9 11.24 -23.30 -13.42
C PHE A 9 10.70 -22.94 -12.03
N HIS A 10 9.58 -23.53 -11.63
CA HIS A 10 9.04 -23.42 -10.29
C HIS A 10 10.00 -23.97 -9.23
N GLU A 11 10.49 -25.20 -9.41
CA GLU A 11 11.46 -25.80 -8.50
C GLU A 11 12.79 -25.04 -8.47
N LEU A 12 13.22 -24.49 -9.60
CA LEU A 12 14.37 -23.59 -9.63
C LEU A 12 14.09 -22.32 -8.81
N GLY A 13 12.86 -21.81 -8.84
CA GLY A 13 12.42 -20.69 -8.02
C GLY A 13 12.63 -20.93 -6.53
N HIS A 14 12.31 -22.13 -6.02
CA HIS A 14 12.57 -22.51 -4.62
C HIS A 14 14.04 -22.38 -4.23
N ASN A 15 14.96 -22.68 -5.13
CA ASN A 15 16.40 -22.55 -4.87
C ASN A 15 16.89 -21.09 -4.84
N HIS A 16 16.11 -20.16 -5.38
CA HIS A 16 16.44 -18.73 -5.45
C HIS A 16 15.63 -17.87 -4.47
N GLN A 17 14.64 -18.45 -3.79
CA GLN A 17 13.89 -17.72 -2.78
C GLN A 17 14.77 -17.36 -1.58
N TRP A 18 14.54 -16.18 -1.07
CA TRP A 18 15.09 -15.73 0.20
C TRP A 18 13.94 -15.32 1.13
N MET A 19 13.77 -16.07 2.21
CA MET A 19 12.56 -15.97 3.06
C MET A 19 12.24 -14.55 3.54
N PRO A 20 13.22 -13.71 3.91
CA PRO A 20 12.91 -12.32 4.30
C PRO A 20 12.28 -11.44 3.22
N SER A 21 12.40 -11.80 1.94
CA SER A 21 11.73 -11.14 0.81
C SER A 21 10.48 -11.87 0.31
N THR A 22 10.15 -12.99 0.93
CA THR A 22 8.99 -13.82 0.58
C THR A 22 7.84 -13.48 1.53
N LEU A 23 6.82 -12.80 1.04
CA LEU A 23 5.67 -12.40 1.85
C LEU A 23 4.96 -13.61 2.47
N PRO A 24 4.36 -13.46 3.65
CA PRO A 24 3.63 -14.54 4.31
C PRO A 24 2.57 -15.16 3.40
N GLY A 25 2.58 -16.48 3.28
CA GLY A 25 1.65 -17.22 2.42
C GLY A 25 1.93 -17.13 0.91
N THR A 26 3.08 -16.56 0.50
CA THR A 26 3.42 -16.42 -0.93
C THR A 26 4.58 -17.30 -1.40
N THR A 27 5.03 -18.27 -0.60
CA THR A 27 6.15 -19.15 -0.96
C THR A 27 5.96 -19.76 -2.35
N GLU A 28 4.84 -20.40 -2.61
CA GLU A 28 4.52 -20.98 -3.91
C GLU A 28 4.24 -19.93 -4.99
N ALA A 29 3.73 -18.76 -4.60
CA ALA A 29 3.48 -17.65 -5.53
C ALA A 29 4.79 -17.05 -6.04
N THR A 30 5.78 -16.85 -5.18
CA THR A 30 7.08 -16.32 -5.59
C THR A 30 7.88 -17.30 -6.44
N CYS A 31 7.77 -18.63 -6.21
CA CYS A 31 8.30 -19.62 -7.15
C CYS A 31 7.67 -19.51 -8.53
N ASN A 32 6.35 -19.33 -8.59
CA ASN A 32 5.66 -19.09 -9.85
C ASN A 32 6.07 -17.76 -10.51
N LEU A 33 6.45 -16.76 -9.73
CA LEU A 33 7.01 -15.50 -10.28
C LEU A 33 8.32 -15.76 -11.04
N TYR A 34 9.20 -16.61 -10.52
CA TYR A 34 10.39 -17.07 -11.25
C TYR A 34 10.02 -17.84 -12.53
N SER A 35 8.99 -18.71 -12.45
CA SER A 35 8.50 -19.41 -13.65
C SER A 35 8.03 -18.44 -14.72
N VAL A 36 7.26 -17.40 -14.35
CA VAL A 36 6.82 -16.35 -15.27
C VAL A 36 8.01 -15.66 -15.91
N TYR A 37 8.99 -15.22 -15.10
CA TYR A 37 10.18 -14.56 -15.61
C TYR A 37 10.93 -15.43 -16.63
N LEU A 38 11.18 -16.68 -16.32
CA LEU A 38 11.90 -17.58 -17.21
C LEU A 38 11.10 -17.95 -18.46
N MET A 39 9.78 -18.10 -18.35
CA MET A 39 8.92 -18.37 -19.51
C MET A 39 8.91 -17.18 -20.46
N GLU A 40 8.83 -15.95 -19.96
CA GLU A 40 8.84 -14.75 -20.81
C GLU A 40 10.24 -14.44 -21.36
N ASP A 41 11.24 -14.32 -20.48
CA ASP A 41 12.55 -13.79 -20.83
C ASP A 41 13.46 -14.83 -21.54
N LEU A 42 13.41 -16.09 -21.08
CA LEU A 42 14.27 -17.15 -21.62
C LEU A 42 13.60 -17.93 -22.76
N VAL A 43 12.28 -18.22 -22.62
CA VAL A 43 11.56 -19.07 -23.59
C VAL A 43 10.85 -18.23 -24.63
N GLY A 44 10.50 -16.98 -24.31
CA GLY A 44 9.75 -16.08 -25.20
C GLY A 44 8.26 -16.42 -25.28
N VAL A 45 7.69 -16.93 -24.19
CA VAL A 45 6.27 -17.30 -24.08
C VAL A 45 5.52 -16.21 -23.32
N GLU A 46 4.46 -15.68 -23.92
CA GLU A 46 3.62 -14.67 -23.27
C GLU A 46 2.96 -15.22 -22.00
N LEU A 47 2.69 -14.34 -21.04
CA LEU A 47 2.18 -14.68 -19.70
C LEU A 47 1.01 -15.67 -19.73
N GLY A 48 -0.03 -15.37 -20.50
CA GLY A 48 -1.24 -16.19 -20.60
C GLY A 48 -1.05 -17.55 -21.27
N GLN A 49 0.09 -17.77 -21.92
CA GLN A 49 0.43 -19.01 -22.60
C GLN A 49 1.32 -19.95 -21.76
N GLY A 50 2.00 -19.39 -20.73
CA GLY A 50 2.91 -20.15 -19.87
C GLY A 50 2.19 -21.15 -18.96
N HIS A 51 1.00 -20.81 -18.46
CA HIS A 51 0.18 -21.67 -17.61
C HIS A 51 -1.31 -21.31 -17.72
N GLY A 52 -2.20 -22.31 -17.67
CA GLY A 52 -3.65 -22.11 -17.80
C GLY A 52 -4.27 -21.18 -16.76
N ALA A 53 -3.71 -21.15 -15.53
CA ALA A 53 -4.15 -20.22 -14.49
C ALA A 53 -3.81 -18.75 -14.80
N LEU A 54 -2.94 -18.49 -15.75
CA LEU A 54 -2.51 -17.13 -16.16
C LEU A 54 -3.27 -16.61 -17.40
N GLN A 55 -4.20 -17.40 -17.95
CA GLN A 55 -5.11 -16.92 -18.98
C GLN A 55 -5.97 -15.77 -18.45
N ASN A 56 -6.20 -14.73 -19.24
CA ASN A 56 -6.95 -13.54 -18.82
C ASN A 56 -8.29 -13.85 -18.14
N SER A 57 -9.09 -14.79 -18.71
CA SER A 57 -10.36 -15.18 -18.12
C SER A 57 -10.21 -15.78 -16.72
N SER A 58 -9.18 -16.60 -16.50
CA SER A 58 -8.90 -17.21 -15.19
C SER A 58 -8.44 -16.16 -14.18
N ARG A 59 -7.60 -15.22 -14.62
CA ARG A 59 -7.09 -14.10 -13.79
C ARG A 59 -8.23 -13.18 -13.37
N ILE A 60 -9.06 -12.72 -14.31
CA ILE A 60 -10.22 -11.85 -14.05
C ILE A 60 -11.19 -12.54 -13.07
N SER A 61 -11.61 -13.75 -13.36
CA SER A 61 -12.57 -14.49 -12.50
C SER A 61 -12.04 -14.67 -11.07
N ARG A 62 -10.75 -14.98 -10.91
CA ARG A 62 -10.11 -15.16 -9.61
C ARG A 62 -10.01 -13.86 -8.84
N ARG A 63 -9.59 -12.78 -9.51
CA ARG A 63 -9.53 -11.44 -8.94
C ARG A 63 -10.89 -10.98 -8.46
N ASP A 64 -11.91 -11.07 -9.31
CA ASP A 64 -13.27 -10.65 -8.98
C ASP A 64 -13.83 -11.46 -7.80
N THR A 65 -13.57 -12.76 -7.76
CA THR A 65 -13.96 -13.61 -6.62
C THR A 65 -13.27 -13.16 -5.32
N TYR A 66 -12.00 -12.85 -5.38
CA TYR A 66 -11.21 -12.41 -4.22
C TYR A 66 -11.71 -11.07 -3.68
N PHE A 67 -11.90 -10.08 -4.54
CA PHE A 67 -12.36 -8.75 -4.13
C PHE A 67 -13.81 -8.77 -3.64
N ASN A 68 -14.70 -9.50 -4.31
CA ASN A 68 -16.08 -9.70 -3.83
C ASN A 68 -16.13 -10.45 -2.49
N GLY A 69 -15.09 -11.20 -2.16
CA GLY A 69 -14.91 -11.88 -0.86
C GLY A 69 -14.31 -10.98 0.24
N GLY A 70 -14.03 -9.70 -0.04
CA GLY A 70 -13.53 -8.74 0.95
C GLY A 70 -12.01 -8.71 1.11
N SER A 71 -11.24 -9.10 0.08
CA SER A 71 -9.78 -8.98 0.02
C SER A 71 -9.03 -9.55 1.23
N GLN A 72 -9.42 -10.73 1.69
CA GLN A 72 -8.83 -11.36 2.87
C GLN A 72 -7.56 -12.15 2.50
N ILE A 73 -6.38 -11.72 2.95
CA ILE A 73 -5.10 -12.44 2.70
C ILE A 73 -5.17 -13.92 3.10
N SER A 74 -5.88 -14.24 4.18
CA SER A 74 -6.09 -15.62 4.62
C SER A 74 -6.81 -16.50 3.59
N GLN A 75 -7.43 -15.90 2.57
CA GLN A 75 -8.15 -16.60 1.49
C GLN A 75 -7.35 -16.62 0.18
N TRP A 76 -6.11 -16.16 0.17
CA TRP A 76 -5.27 -16.21 -1.01
C TRP A 76 -5.07 -17.65 -1.50
N SER A 77 -5.32 -17.86 -2.77
CA SER A 77 -4.70 -18.96 -3.50
C SER A 77 -3.30 -18.54 -3.96
N VAL A 78 -2.47 -19.50 -4.29
CA VAL A 78 -1.16 -19.25 -4.91
C VAL A 78 -1.24 -18.28 -6.08
N TRP A 79 -2.24 -18.47 -6.93
CA TRP A 79 -2.47 -17.65 -8.11
C TRP A 79 -3.05 -16.27 -7.78
N THR A 80 -3.81 -16.13 -6.71
CA THR A 80 -4.30 -14.84 -6.22
C THR A 80 -3.14 -14.00 -5.67
N ALA A 81 -2.28 -14.60 -4.85
CA ALA A 81 -1.09 -13.93 -4.34
C ALA A 81 -0.14 -13.52 -5.48
N LEU A 82 0.01 -14.35 -6.50
CA LEU A 82 0.84 -14.04 -7.67
C LEU A 82 0.36 -12.80 -8.42
N GLU A 83 -0.95 -12.53 -8.48
CA GLU A 83 -1.50 -11.36 -9.17
C GLU A 83 -0.95 -10.04 -8.62
N THR A 84 -0.66 -9.95 -7.33
CA THR A 84 -0.11 -8.72 -6.72
C THR A 84 1.26 -8.35 -7.32
N TYR A 85 2.06 -9.34 -7.67
CA TYR A 85 3.33 -9.16 -8.35
C TYR A 85 3.15 -8.92 -9.86
N LEU A 86 2.24 -9.69 -10.49
CA LEU A 86 2.03 -9.62 -11.93
C LEU A 86 1.47 -8.27 -12.37
N GLN A 87 0.56 -7.67 -11.62
CA GLN A 87 0.01 -6.36 -11.95
C GLN A 87 1.09 -5.26 -11.87
N VAL A 88 1.97 -5.32 -10.89
CA VAL A 88 3.13 -4.43 -10.80
C VAL A 88 4.09 -4.67 -11.97
N LYS A 89 4.34 -5.94 -12.32
CA LYS A 89 5.19 -6.31 -13.46
C LYS A 89 4.60 -5.85 -14.80
N GLU A 90 3.30 -5.99 -14.99
CA GLU A 90 2.63 -5.58 -16.23
C GLU A 90 2.71 -4.07 -16.46
N GLU A 91 2.64 -3.28 -15.41
CA GLU A 91 2.73 -1.81 -15.50
C GLU A 91 4.18 -1.32 -15.56
N PHE A 92 5.04 -1.82 -14.68
CA PHE A 92 6.38 -1.26 -14.48
C PHE A 92 7.53 -2.14 -15.01
N GLY A 93 7.21 -3.33 -15.51
CA GLY A 93 8.21 -4.30 -15.96
C GLY A 93 8.93 -5.04 -14.82
N TRP A 94 9.95 -5.81 -15.19
CA TRP A 94 10.73 -6.61 -14.23
C TRP A 94 11.73 -5.80 -13.39
N ALA A 95 12.24 -4.68 -13.93
CA ALA A 95 13.32 -3.93 -13.30
C ALA A 95 13.02 -3.48 -11.85
N PRO A 96 11.85 -2.90 -11.53
CA PRO A 96 11.53 -2.53 -10.15
C PRO A 96 11.44 -3.73 -9.21
N ILE A 97 10.89 -4.86 -9.67
CA ILE A 97 10.75 -6.08 -8.87
C ILE A 97 12.14 -6.64 -8.53
N THR A 98 13.01 -6.78 -9.53
CA THR A 98 14.36 -7.30 -9.31
C THR A 98 15.20 -6.36 -8.45
N PHE A 99 15.03 -5.04 -8.62
CA PHE A 99 15.68 -4.05 -7.77
C PHE A 99 15.21 -4.17 -6.32
N ALA A 100 13.90 -4.16 -6.06
CA ALA A 100 13.34 -4.30 -4.71
C ALA A 100 13.81 -5.60 -4.03
N LEU A 101 13.81 -6.72 -4.74
CA LEU A 101 14.32 -7.99 -4.21
C LEU A 101 15.81 -7.92 -3.89
N SER A 102 16.61 -7.23 -4.72
CA SER A 102 18.07 -7.12 -4.50
C SER A 102 18.41 -6.34 -3.24
N GLU A 103 17.60 -5.36 -2.84
CA GLU A 103 17.82 -4.57 -1.62
C GLU A 103 17.78 -5.43 -0.35
N TYR A 104 16.95 -6.47 -0.32
CA TYR A 104 16.85 -7.37 0.84
C TYR A 104 18.17 -8.09 1.14
N TYR A 105 18.97 -8.45 0.12
CA TYR A 105 20.25 -9.13 0.32
C TYR A 105 21.29 -8.27 1.04
N SER A 106 21.14 -6.96 1.00
CA SER A 106 22.05 -6.01 1.69
C SER A 106 21.58 -5.62 3.08
N MET A 107 20.39 -6.08 3.54
CA MET A 107 19.84 -5.71 4.84
C MET A 107 20.57 -6.42 5.97
N SER A 108 21.05 -5.65 6.95
CA SER A 108 21.61 -6.18 8.19
C SER A 108 20.53 -6.73 9.14
N ASN A 109 19.33 -6.15 9.10
CA ASN A 109 18.16 -6.59 9.86
C ASN A 109 16.96 -6.74 8.90
N PRO A 110 16.81 -7.90 8.26
CA PRO A 110 15.67 -8.14 7.39
C PRO A 110 14.37 -8.20 8.19
N PRO A 111 13.21 -7.86 7.57
CA PRO A 111 11.94 -7.91 8.25
C PRO A 111 11.62 -9.31 8.76
N SER A 112 10.98 -9.37 9.92
CA SER A 112 10.50 -10.61 10.51
C SER A 112 9.12 -10.40 11.12
N GLY A 113 8.17 -11.22 10.69
CA GLY A 113 6.77 -11.09 11.07
C GLY A 113 5.91 -10.45 9.97
N SER A 114 4.71 -10.97 9.83
CA SER A 114 3.87 -10.76 8.65
C SER A 114 3.59 -9.27 8.34
N THR A 115 3.28 -8.46 9.34
CA THR A 115 3.02 -7.04 9.12
C THR A 115 4.25 -6.30 8.62
N GLU A 116 5.42 -6.53 9.22
CA GLU A 116 6.68 -5.90 8.83
C GLU A 116 7.08 -6.28 7.40
N GLU A 117 6.92 -7.55 7.03
CA GLU A 117 7.27 -8.04 5.69
C GLU A 117 6.41 -7.37 4.60
N PHE A 118 5.10 -7.22 4.80
CA PHE A 118 4.22 -6.50 3.89
C PHE A 118 4.56 -5.01 3.78
N ASN A 119 4.86 -4.36 4.89
CA ASN A 119 5.24 -2.94 4.93
C ASN A 119 6.56 -2.72 4.20
N GLN A 120 7.57 -3.52 4.47
CA GLN A 120 8.89 -3.41 3.83
C GLN A 120 8.83 -3.69 2.33
N TRP A 121 8.05 -4.68 1.90
CA TRP A 121 7.83 -4.91 0.48
C TRP A 121 7.19 -3.68 -0.19
N THR A 122 6.10 -3.16 0.40
CA THR A 122 5.39 -2.01 -0.14
C THR A 122 6.28 -0.78 -0.28
N ILE A 123 7.10 -0.48 0.74
CA ILE A 123 8.03 0.64 0.70
C ILE A 123 9.07 0.46 -0.42
N ARG A 124 9.68 -0.73 -0.55
CA ARG A 124 10.74 -0.99 -1.52
C ARG A 124 10.24 -0.94 -2.94
N ILE A 125 9.15 -1.65 -3.23
CA ILE A 125 8.60 -1.68 -4.58
C ILE A 125 8.05 -0.30 -4.99
N SER A 126 7.49 0.47 -4.06
CA SER A 126 7.09 1.85 -4.33
C SER A 126 8.28 2.74 -4.69
N ASN A 127 9.36 2.68 -3.92
CA ASN A 127 10.57 3.44 -4.23
C ASN A 127 11.20 2.99 -5.56
N ALA A 128 11.17 1.69 -5.85
CA ALA A 128 11.72 1.15 -7.09
C ALA A 128 10.92 1.54 -8.34
N THR A 129 9.60 1.69 -8.22
CA THR A 129 8.72 2.14 -9.31
C THR A 129 8.66 3.66 -9.44
N GLY A 130 8.98 4.40 -8.37
CA GLY A 130 8.77 5.85 -8.28
C GLY A 130 7.31 6.25 -8.04
N TRP A 131 6.44 5.31 -7.67
CA TRP A 131 5.03 5.51 -7.38
C TRP A 131 4.67 4.98 -6.00
N ASN A 132 3.76 5.66 -5.30
CA ASN A 132 3.21 5.15 -4.05
C ASN A 132 2.19 4.03 -4.35
N LEU A 133 2.60 2.79 -4.07
CA LEU A 133 1.79 1.59 -4.26
C LEU A 133 1.04 1.17 -2.97
N ALA A 134 1.16 1.91 -1.87
CA ALA A 134 0.49 1.55 -0.62
C ALA A 134 -1.04 1.41 -0.79
N PRO A 135 -1.74 2.31 -1.52
CA PRO A 135 -3.16 2.14 -1.77
C PRO A 135 -3.51 0.87 -2.55
N PHE A 136 -2.73 0.56 -3.58
CA PHE A 136 -2.87 -0.66 -4.35
C PHE A 136 -2.71 -1.91 -3.48
N HIS A 137 -1.67 -1.96 -2.64
CA HIS A 137 -1.44 -3.09 -1.74
C HIS A 137 -2.49 -3.18 -0.63
N ALA A 138 -2.96 -2.03 -0.10
CA ALA A 138 -4.06 -2.01 0.87
C ALA A 138 -5.35 -2.59 0.26
N ALA A 139 -5.66 -2.27 -1.01
CA ALA A 139 -6.79 -2.87 -1.72
C ALA A 139 -6.66 -4.40 -1.87
N TRP A 140 -5.43 -4.90 -1.99
CA TRP A 140 -5.14 -6.34 -1.96
C TRP A 140 -5.21 -6.96 -0.54
N GLY A 141 -5.51 -6.15 0.50
CA GLY A 141 -5.63 -6.60 1.89
C GLY A 141 -4.30 -6.69 2.65
N PHE A 142 -3.23 -6.04 2.16
CA PHE A 142 -1.97 -5.98 2.91
C PHE A 142 -2.17 -5.23 4.22
N PRO A 143 -1.71 -5.75 5.36
CA PRO A 143 -1.86 -5.11 6.67
C PRO A 143 -0.87 -3.95 6.85
N LEU A 144 -1.04 -2.90 6.03
CA LEU A 144 -0.14 -1.75 6.05
C LEU A 144 -0.40 -0.86 7.25
N THR A 145 0.68 -0.33 7.82
CA THR A 145 0.60 0.61 8.92
C THR A 145 0.58 2.07 8.44
N PRO A 146 0.06 3.02 9.24
CA PRO A 146 0.10 4.45 8.90
C PRO A 146 1.53 4.96 8.59
N GLU A 147 2.55 4.40 9.25
CA GLU A 147 3.95 4.76 9.04
C GLU A 147 4.42 4.39 7.62
N THR A 148 3.89 3.30 7.06
CA THR A 148 4.18 2.90 5.67
C THR A 148 3.62 3.92 4.67
N PHE A 149 2.39 4.39 4.87
CA PHE A 149 1.82 5.45 4.05
C PHE A 149 2.64 6.74 4.16
N ALA A 150 3.00 7.16 5.40
CA ALA A 150 3.82 8.34 5.63
C ALA A 150 5.22 8.23 4.99
N ALA A 151 5.84 7.06 5.02
CA ALA A 151 7.14 6.84 4.39
C ALA A 151 7.10 7.01 2.87
N LEU A 152 5.92 6.90 2.26
CA LEU A 152 5.70 6.99 0.82
C LEU A 152 5.05 8.31 0.37
N ASP A 153 4.81 9.26 1.28
CA ASP A 153 4.19 10.57 0.98
C ASP A 153 4.94 11.39 -0.07
N HIS A 154 6.24 11.15 -0.23
CA HIS A 154 7.07 11.82 -1.22
C HIS A 154 6.86 11.33 -2.66
N LEU A 155 6.14 10.23 -2.85
CA LEU A 155 5.87 9.63 -4.16
C LEU A 155 4.43 9.92 -4.62
N PRO A 156 4.21 10.15 -5.93
CA PRO A 156 2.85 10.24 -6.46
C PRO A 156 2.12 8.90 -6.32
N VAL A 157 0.84 8.94 -5.98
CA VAL A 157 0.00 7.72 -5.90
C VAL A 157 -0.19 7.14 -7.30
N TRP A 158 -0.06 5.80 -7.42
CA TRP A 158 -0.42 5.09 -8.64
C TRP A 158 -1.94 5.07 -8.81
N THR A 159 -2.47 5.99 -9.62
CA THR A 159 -3.91 6.21 -9.82
C THR A 159 -4.52 5.33 -10.90
N ASP A 160 -3.70 4.80 -11.81
CA ASP A 160 -4.16 3.96 -12.93
C ASP A 160 -4.10 2.45 -12.59
N ASP A 161 -3.98 2.11 -11.30
CA ASP A 161 -3.90 0.73 -10.87
C ASP A 161 -5.16 -0.06 -11.27
N PRO A 162 -5.02 -1.37 -11.57
CA PRO A 162 -6.12 -2.17 -12.11
C PRO A 162 -7.33 -2.34 -11.17
N GLN A 163 -7.16 -2.05 -9.88
CA GLN A 163 -8.24 -2.19 -8.91
C GLN A 163 -9.22 -1.02 -8.99
N ARG A 164 -8.75 0.17 -9.38
CA ARG A 164 -9.59 1.38 -9.54
C ARG A 164 -10.60 1.26 -10.67
N ASN A 165 -10.33 0.43 -11.65
CA ASN A 165 -11.23 0.18 -12.78
C ASN A 165 -12.33 -0.85 -12.47
N GLY A 166 -12.37 -1.37 -11.25
CA GLY A 166 -13.33 -2.36 -10.77
C GLY A 166 -14.42 -1.78 -9.87
N THR A 167 -15.21 -2.66 -9.26
CA THR A 167 -16.23 -2.31 -8.25
C THR A 167 -15.62 -2.11 -6.85
N PHE A 168 -14.31 -2.03 -6.74
CA PHE A 168 -13.60 -1.98 -5.46
C PHE A 168 -13.60 -0.56 -4.89
N GLU A 169 -13.97 -0.43 -3.62
CA GLU A 169 -13.96 0.83 -2.89
C GLU A 169 -12.64 0.96 -2.13
N TYR A 170 -11.86 1.99 -2.45
CA TYR A 170 -10.64 2.33 -1.72
C TYR A 170 -10.96 3.15 -0.47
N ASP A 171 -10.15 2.98 0.56
CA ASP A 171 -10.16 3.89 1.69
C ASP A 171 -9.56 5.25 1.30
N MET A 172 -9.98 6.31 2.00
CA MET A 172 -9.41 7.63 1.78
C MET A 172 -7.89 7.63 2.05
N ILE A 173 -7.14 8.19 1.11
CA ILE A 173 -5.69 8.37 1.25
C ILE A 173 -5.40 9.84 1.42
N SER A 174 -4.86 10.21 2.58
CA SER A 174 -4.36 11.56 2.85
C SER A 174 -2.83 11.56 2.91
N GLN A 175 -2.22 12.51 2.23
CA GLN A 175 -0.77 12.69 2.14
C GLN A 175 -0.40 14.16 2.27
N ASN A 176 0.91 14.46 2.24
CA ASN A 176 1.47 15.80 2.31
C ASN A 176 0.98 16.57 3.53
N LEU A 177 0.89 15.88 4.69
CA LEU A 177 0.55 16.52 5.94
C LEU A 177 1.62 17.57 6.29
N SER A 178 1.19 18.79 6.53
CA SER A 178 2.10 19.88 6.90
C SER A 178 1.43 20.85 7.87
N SER A 179 2.24 21.50 8.69
CA SER A 179 1.79 22.54 9.63
C SER A 179 2.47 23.85 9.29
N ASN A 180 1.68 24.87 8.98
CA ASN A 180 2.12 26.16 8.48
C ASN A 180 1.58 27.30 9.36
N ASN A 181 2.07 28.53 9.15
CA ASN A 181 1.61 29.73 9.85
C ASN A 181 1.53 29.56 11.37
N ILE A 182 2.50 28.84 11.95
CA ILE A 182 2.53 28.50 13.36
C ILE A 182 2.81 29.78 14.17
N THR A 183 1.95 30.06 15.12
CA THR A 183 2.09 31.16 16.10
C THR A 183 2.13 30.63 17.54
N SER A 184 2.08 31.51 18.51
CA SER A 184 1.99 31.13 19.92
C SER A 184 0.66 30.47 20.30
N ASN A 185 -0.41 30.65 19.48
CA ASN A 185 -1.74 30.15 19.82
C ASN A 185 -2.54 29.59 18.64
N SER A 186 -1.92 29.44 17.46
CA SER A 186 -2.59 28.91 16.28
C SER A 186 -1.62 28.22 15.34
N ALA A 187 -2.15 27.38 14.43
CA ALA A 187 -1.46 26.79 13.30
C ALA A 187 -2.47 26.49 12.17
N ASP A 188 -1.99 26.47 10.94
CA ASP A 188 -2.73 25.95 9.79
C ASP A 188 -2.23 24.54 9.49
N LEU A 189 -3.10 23.54 9.64
CA LEU A 189 -2.83 22.15 9.32
C LEU A 189 -3.32 21.88 7.90
N SER A 190 -2.44 21.39 7.04
CA SER A 190 -2.74 21.18 5.61
C SER A 190 -2.45 19.74 5.21
N TRP A 191 -3.26 19.20 4.32
CA TRP A 191 -3.12 17.86 3.77
C TRP A 191 -3.70 17.79 2.36
N SER A 192 -3.33 16.73 1.63
CA SER A 192 -3.88 16.42 0.31
C SER A 192 -4.64 15.10 0.39
N VAL A 193 -5.80 15.03 -0.26
CA VAL A 193 -6.53 13.77 -0.47
C VAL A 193 -6.32 13.37 -1.92
N TYR A 194 -5.69 12.21 -2.13
CA TYR A 194 -5.42 11.65 -3.46
C TYR A 194 -6.47 10.63 -3.88
N ASP A 195 -7.07 9.97 -2.90
CA ASP A 195 -8.23 9.13 -3.08
C ASP A 195 -9.19 9.39 -1.94
N ASN A 196 -10.46 9.59 -2.25
CA ASN A 196 -11.47 9.92 -1.26
C ASN A 196 -12.24 8.68 -0.78
N GLY A 197 -11.95 7.50 -1.33
CA GLY A 197 -12.77 6.31 -1.09
C GLY A 197 -14.23 6.55 -1.49
N THR A 198 -15.11 5.64 -1.13
CA THR A 198 -16.55 5.82 -1.37
C THR A 198 -17.22 6.53 -0.19
N ASN A 199 -17.73 7.73 -0.42
CA ASN A 199 -18.43 8.54 0.60
C ASN A 199 -17.69 8.63 1.93
N THR A 200 -16.36 8.78 1.89
CA THR A 200 -15.55 8.87 3.09
C THR A 200 -15.69 10.24 3.74
N ASN A 201 -16.13 10.26 4.98
CA ASN A 201 -16.15 11.45 5.81
C ASN A 201 -14.76 11.66 6.42
N GLN A 202 -14.19 12.86 6.31
CA GLN A 202 -12.89 13.16 6.90
C GLN A 202 -13.03 14.01 8.17
N SER A 203 -12.21 13.67 9.16
CA SER A 203 -12.03 14.45 10.38
C SER A 203 -10.55 14.74 10.58
N ILE A 204 -10.23 15.89 11.16
CA ILE A 204 -8.90 16.19 11.65
C ILE A 204 -8.90 16.14 13.18
N CYS A 205 -7.96 15.41 13.76
CA CYS A 205 -7.82 15.29 15.21
C CYS A 205 -6.47 15.82 15.66
N TRP A 206 -6.43 16.58 16.79
CA TRP A 206 -5.19 17.15 17.33
C TRP A 206 -5.22 17.25 18.86
N GLY A 207 -4.04 17.25 19.47
CA GLY A 207 -3.86 17.34 20.93
C GLY A 207 -2.39 17.37 21.34
N LEU A 208 -2.14 17.48 22.65
CA LEU A 208 -0.79 17.44 23.22
C LEU A 208 -0.23 16.00 23.31
N VAL A 209 -1.08 15.01 23.11
CA VAL A 209 -0.72 13.60 23.12
C VAL A 209 -1.30 12.99 21.85
N ASP A 210 -0.54 12.12 21.18
CA ASP A 210 -1.06 11.32 20.08
C ASP A 210 -2.16 10.37 20.58
N GLY A 211 -3.38 10.59 20.14
CA GLY A 211 -4.53 9.73 20.44
C GLY A 211 -4.52 8.40 19.66
N GLY A 212 -3.53 8.17 18.78
CA GLY A 212 -3.46 6.98 17.95
C GLY A 212 -4.63 6.88 16.98
N THR A 213 -5.10 5.67 16.77
CA THR A 213 -6.20 5.34 15.84
C THR A 213 -7.56 5.19 16.56
N ASN A 214 -7.79 5.95 17.62
CA ASN A 214 -9.06 5.98 18.32
C ASN A 214 -9.52 7.44 18.51
N LYS A 215 -10.57 7.83 17.81
CA LYS A 215 -11.12 9.19 17.80
C LYS A 215 -11.44 9.71 19.22
N ALA A 216 -11.89 8.81 20.13
CA ALA A 216 -12.28 9.18 21.48
C ALA A 216 -11.10 9.53 22.42
N THR A 217 -9.87 9.20 22.03
CA THR A 217 -8.65 9.49 22.82
C THR A 217 -8.01 10.84 22.46
N TRP A 218 -8.47 11.48 21.42
CA TRP A 218 -8.00 12.79 21.00
C TRP A 218 -8.65 13.92 21.79
N ALA A 219 -7.86 14.92 22.16
CA ALA A 219 -8.38 16.09 22.87
C ALA A 219 -9.34 16.91 22.01
N ASN A 220 -9.10 16.97 20.73
CA ASN A 220 -9.93 17.69 19.75
C ASN A 220 -10.05 16.88 18.47
N CYS A 221 -11.26 16.84 17.90
CA CYS A 221 -11.49 16.39 16.54
C CYS A 221 -12.52 17.31 15.88
N SER A 222 -12.30 17.63 14.61
CA SER A 222 -13.21 18.47 13.81
C SER A 222 -13.58 17.73 12.54
N ASP A 223 -14.86 17.52 12.36
CA ASP A 223 -15.41 16.97 11.11
C ASP A 223 -15.21 17.96 9.96
N HIS A 224 -14.75 17.49 8.83
CA HIS A 224 -14.55 18.26 7.60
C HIS A 224 -15.55 17.87 6.51
N GLY A 225 -16.36 16.84 6.73
CA GLY A 225 -17.37 16.35 5.80
C GLY A 225 -16.84 15.34 4.79
N ILE A 226 -17.66 15.03 3.79
CA ILE A 226 -17.32 14.04 2.76
C ILE A 226 -16.14 14.56 1.92
N SER A 227 -15.10 13.74 1.81
CA SER A 227 -13.90 14.05 1.05
C SER A 227 -14.16 14.05 -0.45
N THR A 228 -13.44 14.93 -1.14
CA THR A 228 -13.15 14.82 -2.57
C THR A 228 -11.65 14.88 -2.77
N VAL A 229 -11.15 14.41 -3.90
CA VAL A 229 -9.72 14.56 -4.24
C VAL A 229 -9.37 16.05 -4.27
N GLY A 230 -8.29 16.44 -3.59
CA GLY A 230 -7.88 17.84 -3.51
C GLY A 230 -7.03 18.17 -2.30
N ASN A 231 -6.68 19.46 -2.19
CA ASN A 231 -5.89 19.99 -1.08
C ASN A 231 -6.81 20.65 -0.06
N TYR A 232 -6.53 20.41 1.20
CA TYR A 232 -7.31 20.88 2.34
C TYR A 232 -6.43 21.60 3.36
N SER A 233 -7.04 22.47 4.14
CA SER A 233 -6.41 23.07 5.30
C SER A 233 -7.44 23.37 6.40
N LYS A 234 -6.96 23.36 7.63
CA LYS A 234 -7.74 23.69 8.83
C LYS A 234 -6.92 24.59 9.74
N ALA A 235 -7.41 25.80 9.99
CA ALA A 235 -6.87 26.62 11.05
C ALA A 235 -7.30 26.06 12.42
N VAL A 236 -6.32 25.76 13.27
CA VAL A 236 -6.52 25.40 14.68
C VAL A 236 -6.07 26.56 15.56
N ASN A 237 -6.87 26.91 16.54
CA ASN A 237 -6.69 28.09 17.39
C ASN A 237 -6.79 27.71 18.87
N ALA A 238 -6.56 28.68 19.75
CA ALA A 238 -6.57 28.50 21.20
C ALA A 238 -5.54 27.46 21.69
N LEU A 239 -4.42 27.38 21.00
CA LEU A 239 -3.29 26.56 21.41
C LEU A 239 -2.49 27.25 22.51
N SER A 240 -1.72 26.48 23.27
CA SER A 240 -0.78 26.98 24.27
C SER A 240 0.60 27.20 23.65
N SER A 241 1.26 28.30 24.00
CA SER A 241 2.59 28.65 23.49
C SER A 241 3.68 27.70 23.96
N GLY A 242 4.66 27.39 23.12
CA GLY A 242 5.83 26.59 23.42
C GLY A 242 5.54 25.08 23.59
N LEU A 243 4.38 24.60 23.19
CA LEU A 243 4.01 23.19 23.31
C LEU A 243 3.98 22.50 21.96
N THR A 244 4.34 21.21 21.97
CA THR A 244 4.25 20.34 20.79
C THR A 244 2.87 19.69 20.75
N TYR A 245 2.25 19.77 19.58
CA TYR A 245 0.96 19.17 19.27
C TYR A 245 1.15 18.04 18.25
N HIS A 246 0.39 16.96 18.45
CA HIS A 246 0.20 15.85 17.53
C HIS A 246 -1.08 16.05 16.74
N TRP A 247 -1.14 15.57 15.51
CA TRP A 247 -2.37 15.55 14.73
C TRP A 247 -2.38 14.47 13.67
N ARG A 248 -3.60 14.00 13.34
CA ARG A 248 -3.86 12.99 12.30
C ARG A 248 -5.13 13.34 11.53
N ILE A 249 -5.22 12.81 10.32
CA ILE A 249 -6.46 12.77 9.53
C ILE A 249 -7.09 11.40 9.71
N LEU A 250 -8.40 11.40 9.95
CA LEU A 250 -9.27 10.23 10.00
C LEU A 250 -10.20 10.26 8.78
N GLY A 251 -10.28 9.17 8.03
CA GLY A 251 -11.33 8.89 7.06
C GLY A 251 -12.25 7.81 7.61
N GLU A 252 -13.57 8.03 7.50
CA GLU A 252 -14.60 7.11 7.99
C GLU A 252 -15.59 6.82 6.85
N ASN A 253 -15.81 5.56 6.50
CA ASN A 253 -16.81 5.12 5.53
C ASN A 253 -17.45 3.80 5.93
N SER A 254 -18.25 3.17 5.05
CA SER A 254 -18.90 1.89 5.31
C SER A 254 -17.92 0.72 5.52
N ASN A 255 -16.67 0.85 5.06
CA ASN A 255 -15.63 -0.19 5.18
C ASN A 255 -14.87 -0.09 6.49
N GLY A 256 -14.94 1.07 7.21
CA GLY A 256 -14.29 1.30 8.48
C GLY A 256 -13.60 2.65 8.59
N GLU A 257 -12.53 2.69 9.36
CA GLU A 257 -11.71 3.86 9.63
C GLU A 257 -10.31 3.71 9.02
N VAL A 258 -9.82 4.77 8.41
CA VAL A 258 -8.42 4.90 7.99
C VAL A 258 -7.81 6.13 8.64
N TRP A 259 -6.60 5.99 9.17
CA TRP A 259 -5.88 7.07 9.86
C TRP A 259 -4.57 7.38 9.14
N SER A 260 -4.23 8.68 9.06
CA SER A 260 -2.89 9.07 8.66
C SER A 260 -1.85 8.68 9.72
N ALA A 261 -0.56 8.74 9.38
CA ALA A 261 0.51 8.73 10.36
C ALA A 261 0.41 9.95 11.31
N ASP A 262 1.10 9.87 12.46
CA ASP A 262 1.24 11.00 13.37
C ASP A 262 2.07 12.12 12.73
N HIS A 263 1.61 13.34 12.88
CA HIS A 263 2.31 14.54 12.49
C HIS A 263 2.38 15.53 13.64
N THR A 264 3.50 16.26 13.76
CA THR A 264 3.68 17.15 14.91
C THR A 264 4.08 18.56 14.47
N PHE A 265 3.74 19.55 15.32
CA PHE A 265 4.24 20.91 15.26
C PHE A 265 4.41 21.51 16.65
N THR A 266 5.26 22.52 16.77
CA THR A 266 5.47 23.22 18.06
C THR A 266 5.09 24.69 17.89
N THR A 267 4.22 25.20 18.78
CA THR A 267 3.84 26.61 18.83
C THR A 267 5.02 27.48 19.31
N SER A 268 5.08 28.70 18.82
CA SER A 268 6.15 29.67 19.17
C SER A 268 5.94 30.33 20.54
#